data_f80675dba41af3732c0954e22fde2115
#
_entry.id   f80675dba41af3732c0954e22fde2115
#
_cell.length_a   1.000
_cell.length_b   1.000
_cell.length_c   1.000
_cell.angle_alpha   90.00
_cell.angle_beta   90.00
_cell.angle_gamma   90.00
#
_symmetry.space_group_name_H-M   'P 1'
#
loop_
_entity.id
_entity.type
_entity.pdbx_description
1 polymer ?
#
loop_
_entity_poly.entity_id
_entity_poly.type
_entity_poly.pdbx_seq_one_letter_code
_entity_poly.pdbx_strand_id
1 'polypeptide(L)'
;QRMSRGLGDVYKRQVLGVVFISADYALYIFSDPFPVNIQLLDSFGVSLTIDKLSGFFISTNAIVTAAVIFYCWDRQKTAFFYMQVTILHGSVNASFICADFISLYVALEVISIASFLLIAYPRSDRSIWVGLRYLFVSNTAMLFYLVGAVLVYQTHHSFNFIGLQGAPSEAIALIFLGLLVKGGIFVSGLWLPLTHSESESPAVS
;
A
#
# COMPACT_ATOMS: atom_id res chain seq x y z
N GLN A 1 0.86 -33.42 -8.08
CA GLN A 1 0.15 -32.85 -6.89
C GLN A 1 1.03 -32.74 -5.62
N ARG A 2 1.94 -33.67 -5.32
CA ARG A 2 2.84 -33.54 -4.16
C ARG A 2 3.85 -32.40 -4.30
N MET A 3 4.37 -32.16 -5.50
CA MET A 3 5.36 -31.12 -5.77
C MET A 3 4.75 -29.69 -5.65
N SER A 4 3.49 -29.51 -6.07
CA SER A 4 2.78 -28.22 -5.93
C SER A 4 2.40 -27.89 -4.47
N ARG A 5 2.11 -28.90 -3.65
CA ARG A 5 1.85 -28.71 -2.21
C ARG A 5 3.12 -28.25 -1.45
N GLY A 6 4.27 -28.86 -1.76
CA GLY A 6 5.55 -28.47 -1.12
C GLY A 6 5.97 -27.02 -1.45
N LEU A 7 5.77 -26.59 -2.69
CA LEU A 7 6.03 -25.21 -3.11
C LEU A 7 5.11 -24.21 -2.39
N GLY A 8 3.81 -24.50 -2.27
CA GLY A 8 2.87 -23.64 -1.54
C GLY A 8 3.29 -23.41 -0.09
N ASP A 9 3.75 -24.45 0.60
CA ASP A 9 4.17 -24.36 2.01
C ASP A 9 5.48 -23.57 2.18
N VAL A 10 6.37 -23.60 1.19
CA VAL A 10 7.57 -22.74 1.18
C VAL A 10 7.18 -21.28 1.09
N TYR A 11 6.29 -20.92 0.18
CA TYR A 11 5.85 -19.52 0.03
C TYR A 11 5.11 -18.99 1.26
N LYS A 12 4.26 -19.79 1.90
CA LYS A 12 3.61 -19.42 3.17
C LYS A 12 4.63 -19.05 4.25
N ARG A 13 5.65 -19.89 4.41
CA ARG A 13 6.72 -19.65 5.40
C ARG A 13 7.56 -18.42 5.05
N GLN A 14 7.82 -18.18 3.76
CA GLN A 14 8.54 -16.97 3.31
C GLN A 14 7.75 -15.70 3.64
N VAL A 15 6.45 -15.66 3.35
CA VAL A 15 5.61 -14.49 3.69
C VAL A 15 5.56 -14.26 5.20
N LEU A 16 5.37 -15.32 5.99
CA LEU A 16 5.43 -15.20 7.45
C LEU A 16 6.79 -14.72 7.94
N GLY A 17 7.88 -15.15 7.31
CA GLY A 17 9.22 -14.64 7.62
C GLY A 17 9.34 -13.14 7.37
N VAL A 18 8.85 -12.65 6.23
CA VAL A 18 8.83 -11.21 5.92
C VAL A 18 7.97 -10.44 6.93
N VAL A 19 6.79 -10.94 7.26
CA VAL A 19 5.89 -10.33 8.24
C VAL A 19 6.54 -10.29 9.63
N PHE A 20 7.21 -11.37 10.04
CA PHE A 20 7.92 -11.44 11.31
C PHE A 20 9.06 -10.43 11.38
N ILE A 21 9.88 -10.31 10.32
CA ILE A 21 10.94 -9.31 10.22
C ILE A 21 10.37 -7.89 10.31
N SER A 22 9.24 -7.63 9.65
CA SER A 22 8.56 -6.32 9.72
C SER A 22 8.07 -6.01 11.14
N ALA A 23 7.52 -7.00 11.85
CA ALA A 23 7.06 -6.85 13.23
C ALA A 23 8.24 -6.62 14.19
N ASP A 24 9.31 -7.38 14.05
CA ASP A 24 10.53 -7.25 14.86
C ASP A 24 11.16 -5.87 14.67
N TYR A 25 11.27 -5.40 13.43
CA TYR A 25 11.76 -4.07 13.13
C TYR A 25 10.87 -2.96 13.71
N ALA A 26 9.54 -3.14 13.64
CA ALA A 26 8.61 -2.19 14.25
C ALA A 26 8.76 -2.12 15.78
N LEU A 27 8.99 -3.26 16.44
CA LEU A 27 9.29 -3.30 17.89
C LEU A 27 10.61 -2.61 18.22
N TYR A 28 11.63 -2.77 17.38
CA TYR A 28 12.89 -2.06 17.51
C TYR A 28 12.70 -0.54 17.45
N ILE A 29 11.89 -0.03 16.49
CA ILE A 29 11.55 1.40 16.37
C ILE A 29 10.91 1.96 17.65
N PHE A 30 10.07 1.18 18.35
CA PHE A 30 9.48 1.62 19.62
C PHE A 30 10.51 1.83 20.72
N SER A 31 11.60 1.07 20.68
CA SER A 31 12.68 1.14 21.66
C SER A 31 13.64 2.30 21.40
N ASP A 32 13.72 2.78 20.15
CA ASP A 32 14.60 3.89 19.77
C ASP A 32 13.90 5.23 20.02
N PRO A 33 14.52 6.17 20.77
CA PRO A 33 13.93 7.49 21.04
C PRO A 33 13.98 8.46 19.85
N PHE A 34 14.82 8.21 18.85
CA PHE A 34 15.07 9.15 17.75
C PHE A 34 14.49 8.66 16.42
N PRO A 35 13.82 9.54 15.64
CA PRO A 35 13.39 9.21 14.30
C PRO A 35 14.61 9.00 13.38
N VAL A 36 14.55 7.99 12.55
CA VAL A 36 15.56 7.73 11.52
C VAL A 36 15.09 8.37 10.22
N ASN A 37 15.89 9.31 9.72
CA ASN A 37 15.64 9.94 8.42
C ASN A 37 16.64 9.38 7.40
N ILE A 38 16.12 8.85 6.31
CA ILE A 38 16.90 8.32 5.18
C ILE A 38 16.55 9.17 3.96
N GLN A 39 17.57 9.78 3.36
CA GLN A 39 17.43 10.52 2.11
C GLN A 39 18.25 9.81 1.05
N LEU A 40 17.57 9.37 -0.01
CA LEU A 40 18.17 8.72 -1.18
C LEU A 40 18.02 9.68 -2.36
N LEU A 41 19.13 9.98 -3.07
CA LEU A 41 19.15 10.87 -4.23
C LEU A 41 18.76 12.33 -3.89
N ASP A 42 19.68 13.13 -3.43
CA ASP A 42 19.67 14.60 -3.22
C ASP A 42 18.30 15.32 -3.34
N SER A 43 18.19 16.41 -4.10
CA SER A 43 17.01 17.29 -4.17
C SER A 43 15.77 16.69 -4.87
N PHE A 44 15.94 15.65 -5.68
CA PHE A 44 14.83 14.90 -6.31
C PHE A 44 14.55 13.56 -5.61
N GLY A 45 15.17 13.38 -4.45
CA GLY A 45 15.29 12.08 -3.85
C GLY A 45 14.12 11.65 -3.00
N VAL A 46 14.11 10.34 -2.80
CA VAL A 46 13.22 9.64 -1.89
C VAL A 46 13.58 10.03 -0.46
N SER A 47 12.65 10.64 0.25
CA SER A 47 12.78 10.94 1.67
C SER A 47 11.93 9.96 2.48
N LEU A 48 12.56 9.25 3.40
CA LEU A 48 11.91 8.31 4.29
C LEU A 48 12.13 8.74 5.74
N THR A 49 11.06 8.70 6.52
CA THR A 49 11.12 9.00 7.96
C THR A 49 10.51 7.83 8.72
N ILE A 50 11.28 7.26 9.61
CA ILE A 50 10.89 6.12 10.42
C ILE A 50 10.80 6.62 11.86
N ASP A 51 9.59 6.65 12.39
CA ASP A 51 9.29 7.11 13.74
C ASP A 51 8.38 6.12 14.49
N LYS A 52 8.00 6.42 15.70
CA LYS A 52 7.12 5.57 16.50
C LYS A 52 5.74 5.39 15.89
N LEU A 53 5.23 6.38 15.15
CA LEU A 53 3.96 6.31 14.46
C LEU A 53 4.04 5.32 13.29
N SER A 54 5.12 5.40 12.50
CA SER A 54 5.41 4.42 11.44
C SER A 54 5.52 3.00 12.02
N GLY A 55 6.23 2.84 13.15
CA GLY A 55 6.35 1.56 13.85
C GLY A 55 5.00 0.98 14.27
N PHE A 56 4.09 1.82 14.77
CA PHE A 56 2.73 1.39 15.12
C PHE A 56 1.96 0.86 13.92
N PHE A 57 1.97 1.58 12.80
CA PHE A 57 1.27 1.16 11.59
C PHE A 57 1.90 -0.06 10.93
N ILE A 58 3.23 -0.18 10.92
CA ILE A 58 3.95 -1.37 10.43
C ILE A 58 3.58 -2.60 11.26
N SER A 59 3.53 -2.47 12.61
CA SER A 59 3.10 -3.56 13.49
C SER A 59 1.66 -3.98 13.20
N THR A 60 0.76 -3.02 13.01
CA THR A 60 -0.63 -3.29 12.67
C THR A 60 -0.75 -4.03 11.35
N ASN A 61 -0.05 -3.57 10.30
CA ASN A 61 -0.01 -4.23 9.00
C ASN A 61 0.57 -5.66 9.09
N ALA A 62 1.59 -5.86 9.92
CA ALA A 62 2.17 -7.17 10.15
C ALA A 62 1.16 -8.14 10.79
N ILE A 63 0.41 -7.69 11.81
CA ILE A 63 -0.63 -8.50 12.46
C ILE A 63 -1.74 -8.86 11.47
N VAL A 64 -2.25 -7.89 10.71
CA VAL A 64 -3.30 -8.12 9.70
C VAL A 64 -2.82 -9.10 8.63
N THR A 65 -1.61 -8.91 8.10
CA THR A 65 -1.07 -9.80 7.07
C THR A 65 -0.85 -11.22 7.62
N ALA A 66 -0.35 -11.35 8.85
CA ALA A 66 -0.23 -12.66 9.51
C ALA A 66 -1.59 -13.36 9.63
N ALA A 67 -2.62 -12.64 10.08
CA ALA A 67 -3.97 -13.18 10.20
C ALA A 67 -4.52 -13.67 8.85
N VAL A 68 -4.30 -12.90 7.77
CA VAL A 68 -4.66 -13.31 6.40
C VAL A 68 -3.95 -14.59 5.98
N ILE A 69 -2.65 -14.71 6.23
CA ILE A 69 -1.88 -15.91 5.89
C ILE A 69 -2.37 -17.12 6.69
N PHE A 70 -2.63 -16.96 7.98
CA PHE A 70 -3.19 -18.05 8.80
C PHE A 70 -4.58 -18.46 8.35
N TYR A 71 -5.44 -17.52 8.01
CA TYR A 71 -6.77 -17.81 7.45
C TYR A 71 -6.69 -18.57 6.13
N CYS A 72 -5.74 -18.24 5.27
CA CYS A 72 -5.52 -18.90 3.97
C CYS A 72 -4.67 -20.17 4.08
N TRP A 73 -4.25 -20.59 5.30
CA TRP A 73 -3.25 -21.65 5.48
C TRP A 73 -3.65 -22.98 4.84
N ASP A 74 -4.88 -23.41 5.06
CA ASP A 74 -5.39 -24.68 4.55
C ASP A 74 -5.97 -24.57 3.12
N ARG A 75 -6.07 -23.34 2.58
CA ARG A 75 -6.54 -23.11 1.23
C ARG A 75 -5.38 -23.26 0.25
N GLN A 76 -5.60 -24.02 -0.83
CA GLN A 76 -4.58 -24.25 -1.86
C GLN A 76 -4.43 -23.00 -2.75
N LYS A 77 -3.85 -21.92 -2.21
CA LYS A 77 -3.51 -20.73 -2.98
C LYS A 77 -2.19 -20.95 -3.73
N THR A 78 -2.05 -20.29 -4.88
CA THR A 78 -0.84 -20.40 -5.72
C THR A 78 0.29 -19.51 -5.19
N ALA A 79 1.52 -19.79 -5.65
CA ALA A 79 2.68 -18.93 -5.40
C ALA A 79 2.42 -17.45 -5.77
N PHE A 80 1.68 -17.23 -6.86
CA PHE A 80 1.29 -15.89 -7.32
C PHE A 80 0.50 -15.11 -6.25
N PHE A 81 -0.45 -15.77 -5.56
CA PHE A 81 -1.21 -15.15 -4.47
C PHE A 81 -0.28 -14.67 -3.35
N TYR A 82 0.62 -15.53 -2.88
CA TYR A 82 1.55 -15.19 -1.80
C TYR A 82 2.53 -14.09 -2.20
N MET A 83 2.99 -14.09 -3.45
CA MET A 83 3.82 -13.02 -4.01
C MET A 83 3.08 -11.68 -3.96
N GLN A 84 1.81 -11.62 -4.40
CA GLN A 84 1.03 -10.38 -4.38
C GLN A 84 0.77 -9.90 -2.94
N VAL A 85 0.48 -10.80 -2.01
CA VAL A 85 0.34 -10.44 -0.58
C VAL A 85 1.64 -9.85 -0.03
N THR A 86 2.80 -10.41 -0.40
CA THR A 86 4.11 -9.87 0.02
C THR A 86 4.36 -8.47 -0.55
N ILE A 87 4.07 -8.26 -1.85
CA ILE A 87 4.20 -6.95 -2.49
C ILE A 87 3.26 -5.94 -1.83
N LEU A 88 2.02 -6.32 -1.58
CA LEU A 88 1.04 -5.48 -0.89
C LEU A 88 1.53 -5.11 0.52
N HIS A 89 1.97 -6.09 1.30
CA HIS A 89 2.51 -5.86 2.64
C HIS A 89 3.70 -4.89 2.63
N GLY A 90 4.65 -5.08 1.73
CA GLY A 90 5.83 -4.22 1.61
C GLY A 90 5.47 -2.80 1.15
N SER A 91 4.57 -2.64 0.19
CA SER A 91 4.16 -1.32 -0.30
C SER A 91 3.32 -0.54 0.71
N VAL A 92 2.50 -1.22 1.52
CA VAL A 92 1.80 -0.60 2.65
C VAL A 92 2.79 -0.14 3.71
N ASN A 93 3.78 -0.95 4.08
CA ASN A 93 4.85 -0.52 4.98
C ASN A 93 5.64 0.67 4.42
N ALA A 94 5.95 0.66 3.12
CA ALA A 94 6.62 1.78 2.45
C ALA A 94 5.80 3.07 2.56
N SER A 95 4.46 3.02 2.41
CA SER A 95 3.61 4.21 2.52
C SER A 95 3.64 4.84 3.91
N PHE A 96 3.88 4.07 4.97
CA PHE A 96 3.95 4.58 6.35
C PHE A 96 5.29 5.27 6.68
N ILE A 97 6.31 5.07 5.87
CA ILE A 97 7.63 5.67 6.09
C ILE A 97 7.97 6.76 5.05
N CYS A 98 7.15 6.95 4.01
CA CYS A 98 7.35 8.01 3.04
C CYS A 98 7.24 9.40 3.69
N ALA A 99 8.17 10.29 3.39
CA ALA A 99 8.19 11.68 3.83
C ALA A 99 8.09 12.70 2.67
N ASP A 100 7.85 12.21 1.46
CA ASP A 100 7.68 13.03 0.26
C ASP A 100 6.51 12.55 -0.61
N PHE A 101 5.98 13.46 -1.44
CA PHE A 101 4.81 13.21 -2.28
C PHE A 101 5.05 12.15 -3.35
N ILE A 102 6.25 12.09 -3.93
CA ILE A 102 6.55 11.18 -5.03
C ILE A 102 6.72 9.76 -4.51
N SER A 103 7.45 9.58 -3.41
CA SER A 103 7.59 8.27 -2.77
C SER A 103 6.24 7.70 -2.32
N LEU A 104 5.39 8.54 -1.74
CA LEU A 104 4.04 8.13 -1.37
C LEU A 104 3.20 7.78 -2.60
N TYR A 105 3.28 8.57 -3.69
CA TYR A 105 2.62 8.26 -4.95
C TYR A 105 3.00 6.87 -5.45
N VAL A 106 4.31 6.57 -5.53
CA VAL A 106 4.80 5.27 -6.01
C VAL A 106 4.31 4.13 -5.10
N ALA A 107 4.39 4.29 -3.78
CA ALA A 107 3.91 3.28 -2.84
C ALA A 107 2.41 2.99 -3.04
N LEU A 108 1.59 4.04 -3.17
CA LEU A 108 0.15 3.92 -3.41
C LEU A 108 -0.18 3.29 -4.77
N GLU A 109 0.60 3.54 -5.83
CA GLU A 109 0.43 2.90 -7.13
C GLU A 109 0.74 1.39 -7.06
N VAL A 110 1.82 1.01 -6.36
CA VAL A 110 2.15 -0.42 -6.16
C VAL A 110 1.04 -1.13 -5.37
N ILE A 111 0.49 -0.49 -4.33
CA ILE A 111 -0.68 -0.99 -3.59
C ILE A 111 -1.86 -1.23 -4.55
N SER A 112 -2.14 -0.28 -5.47
CA SER A 112 -3.24 -0.41 -6.43
C SER A 112 -3.08 -1.60 -7.36
N ILE A 113 -1.88 -1.79 -7.90
CA ILE A 113 -1.59 -2.91 -8.81
C ILE A 113 -1.68 -4.24 -8.07
N ALA A 114 -1.07 -4.35 -6.89
CA ALA A 114 -1.13 -5.57 -6.10
C ALA A 114 -2.57 -5.92 -5.69
N SER A 115 -3.36 -4.93 -5.26
CA SER A 115 -4.77 -5.10 -4.94
C SER A 115 -5.60 -5.52 -6.14
N PHE A 116 -5.40 -4.88 -7.31
CA PHE A 116 -6.05 -5.29 -8.55
C PHE A 116 -5.79 -6.76 -8.87
N LEU A 117 -4.54 -7.21 -8.79
CA LEU A 117 -4.15 -8.59 -9.08
C LEU A 117 -4.73 -9.59 -8.08
N LEU A 118 -4.92 -9.18 -6.82
CA LEU A 118 -5.60 -9.99 -5.82
C LEU A 118 -7.12 -10.05 -6.05
N ILE A 119 -7.77 -8.94 -6.42
CA ILE A 119 -9.20 -8.90 -6.79
C ILE A 119 -9.46 -9.77 -8.02
N ALA A 120 -8.62 -9.67 -9.04
CA ALA A 120 -8.72 -10.45 -10.27
C ALA A 120 -8.23 -11.91 -10.13
N TYR A 121 -7.72 -12.31 -8.96
CA TYR A 121 -7.15 -13.64 -8.72
C TYR A 121 -8.10 -14.81 -9.05
N PRO A 122 -9.45 -14.74 -8.82
CA PRO A 122 -10.38 -15.79 -9.21
C PRO A 122 -10.45 -16.01 -10.74
N ARG A 123 -10.00 -15.05 -11.54
CA ARG A 123 -10.00 -15.09 -13.00
C ARG A 123 -11.38 -15.27 -13.65
N SER A 124 -12.45 -14.89 -12.95
CA SER A 124 -13.77 -14.75 -13.57
C SER A 124 -13.86 -13.41 -14.30
N ASP A 125 -14.69 -13.36 -15.37
CA ASP A 125 -14.91 -12.11 -16.12
C ASP A 125 -15.38 -10.99 -15.18
N ARG A 126 -16.21 -11.34 -14.20
CA ARG A 126 -16.72 -10.41 -13.20
C ARG A 126 -15.62 -9.90 -12.24
N SER A 127 -14.75 -10.78 -11.74
CA SER A 127 -13.64 -10.36 -10.87
C SER A 127 -12.63 -9.49 -11.61
N ILE A 128 -12.35 -9.79 -12.87
CA ILE A 128 -11.48 -8.98 -13.72
C ILE A 128 -12.12 -7.61 -13.97
N TRP A 129 -13.41 -7.56 -14.30
CA TRP A 129 -14.13 -6.30 -14.53
C TRP A 129 -14.15 -5.41 -13.28
N VAL A 130 -14.45 -5.97 -12.12
CA VAL A 130 -14.43 -5.26 -10.83
C VAL A 130 -13.03 -4.75 -10.50
N GLY A 131 -12.01 -5.58 -10.69
CA GLY A 131 -10.63 -5.19 -10.50
C GLY A 131 -10.18 -4.06 -11.42
N LEU A 132 -10.55 -4.10 -12.70
CA LEU A 132 -10.27 -3.02 -13.65
C LEU A 132 -10.96 -1.72 -13.26
N ARG A 133 -12.24 -1.79 -12.85
CA ARG A 133 -12.96 -0.62 -12.35
C ARG A 133 -12.26 0.02 -11.16
N TYR A 134 -11.84 -0.79 -10.18
CA TYR A 134 -11.03 -0.34 -9.06
C TYR A 134 -9.75 0.37 -9.54
N LEU A 135 -9.00 -0.27 -10.44
CA LEU A 135 -7.73 0.26 -10.93
C LEU A 135 -7.91 1.60 -11.65
N PHE A 136 -8.93 1.73 -12.52
CA PHE A 136 -9.19 2.98 -13.22
C PHE A 136 -9.58 4.12 -12.28
N VAL A 137 -10.46 3.86 -11.31
CA VAL A 137 -10.85 4.88 -10.32
C VAL A 137 -9.65 5.29 -9.48
N SER A 138 -8.87 4.32 -9.01
CA SER A 138 -7.65 4.57 -8.23
C SER A 138 -6.63 5.40 -9.01
N ASN A 139 -6.30 5.02 -10.25
CA ASN A 139 -5.31 5.74 -11.05
C ASN A 139 -5.79 7.16 -11.41
N THR A 140 -7.08 7.33 -11.71
CA THR A 140 -7.64 8.67 -11.95
C THR A 140 -7.50 9.55 -10.70
N ALA A 141 -7.77 9.01 -9.51
CA ALA A 141 -7.58 9.72 -8.26
C ALA A 141 -6.12 10.14 -8.04
N MET A 142 -5.19 9.24 -8.36
CA MET A 142 -3.77 9.51 -8.20
C MET A 142 -3.23 10.54 -9.21
N LEU A 143 -3.88 10.76 -10.36
CA LEU A 143 -3.56 11.88 -11.23
C LEU A 143 -3.87 13.23 -10.55
N PHE A 144 -5.00 13.38 -9.86
CA PHE A 144 -5.28 14.59 -9.10
C PHE A 144 -4.26 14.82 -7.98
N TYR A 145 -3.89 13.75 -7.27
CA TYR A 145 -2.83 13.80 -6.28
C TYR A 145 -1.51 14.31 -6.88
N LEU A 146 -1.10 13.75 -8.02
CA LEU A 146 0.15 14.11 -8.68
C LEU A 146 0.16 15.58 -9.16
N VAL A 147 -0.96 16.05 -9.74
CA VAL A 147 -1.11 17.46 -10.13
C VAL A 147 -0.98 18.38 -8.90
N GLY A 148 -1.61 18.02 -7.79
CA GLY A 148 -1.47 18.77 -6.53
C GLY A 148 -0.03 18.79 -6.02
N ALA A 149 0.69 17.66 -6.08
CA ALA A 149 2.10 17.58 -5.69
C ALA A 149 3.01 18.48 -6.57
N VAL A 150 2.73 18.54 -7.88
CA VAL A 150 3.45 19.43 -8.81
C VAL A 150 3.20 20.90 -8.48
N LEU A 151 1.97 21.28 -8.11
CA LEU A 151 1.67 22.65 -7.69
C LEU A 151 2.41 23.04 -6.39
N VAL A 152 2.53 22.09 -5.43
CA VAL A 152 3.38 22.32 -4.24
C VAL A 152 4.84 22.49 -4.65
N TYR A 153 5.35 21.68 -5.57
CA TYR A 153 6.72 21.80 -6.04
C TYR A 153 6.99 23.14 -6.72
N GLN A 154 6.05 23.68 -7.50
CA GLN A 154 6.20 25.00 -8.16
C GLN A 154 6.40 26.14 -7.15
N THR A 155 5.84 26.03 -5.94
CA THR A 155 5.95 27.07 -4.91
C THR A 155 7.16 26.87 -3.99
N HIS A 156 7.53 25.62 -3.70
CA HIS A 156 8.55 25.31 -2.69
C HIS A 156 9.81 24.66 -3.25
N HIS A 157 9.84 24.30 -4.54
CA HIS A 157 10.94 23.59 -5.21
C HIS A 157 11.38 22.30 -4.48
N SER A 158 10.46 21.68 -3.76
CA SER A 158 10.67 20.44 -3.02
C SER A 158 9.40 19.60 -3.03
N PHE A 159 9.57 18.26 -3.10
CA PHE A 159 8.47 17.32 -2.95
C PHE A 159 8.26 16.84 -1.51
N ASN A 160 9.01 17.35 -0.55
CA ASN A 160 8.86 17.00 0.86
C ASN A 160 7.50 17.50 1.40
N PHE A 161 6.88 16.73 2.31
CA PHE A 161 5.59 17.09 2.91
C PHE A 161 5.61 18.42 3.69
N ILE A 162 6.78 18.90 4.12
CA ILE A 162 6.94 20.20 4.74
C ILE A 162 6.42 21.33 3.81
N GLY A 163 6.51 21.16 2.48
CA GLY A 163 6.00 22.08 1.49
C GLY A 163 4.48 22.28 1.52
N LEU A 164 3.71 21.44 2.24
CA LEU A 164 2.28 21.70 2.49
C LEU A 164 2.05 22.97 3.31
N GLN A 165 3.01 23.35 4.14
CA GLN A 165 2.94 24.59 4.90
C GLN A 165 3.14 25.77 3.95
N GLY A 166 2.05 26.48 3.63
CA GLY A 166 2.07 27.60 2.69
C GLY A 166 1.79 27.22 1.23
N ALA A 167 1.45 25.97 0.95
CA ALA A 167 1.01 25.55 -0.38
C ALA A 167 -0.33 26.20 -0.77
N PRO A 168 -0.58 26.43 -2.07
CA PRO A 168 -1.86 26.91 -2.56
C PRO A 168 -3.02 26.00 -2.15
N SER A 169 -4.18 26.58 -1.83
CA SER A 169 -5.38 25.83 -1.43
C SER A 169 -5.81 24.80 -2.46
N GLU A 170 -5.63 25.13 -3.74
CA GLU A 170 -5.93 24.25 -4.88
C GLU A 170 -5.04 23.01 -4.89
N ALA A 171 -3.75 23.16 -4.56
CA ALA A 171 -2.81 22.04 -4.46
C ALA A 171 -3.22 21.09 -3.33
N ILE A 172 -3.54 21.65 -2.17
CA ILE A 172 -4.01 20.88 -1.01
C ILE A 172 -5.31 20.15 -1.34
N ALA A 173 -6.28 20.83 -1.95
CA ALA A 173 -7.56 20.26 -2.35
C ALA A 173 -7.39 19.07 -3.32
N LEU A 174 -6.50 19.18 -4.32
CA LEU A 174 -6.23 18.12 -5.28
C LEU A 174 -5.55 16.90 -4.63
N ILE A 175 -4.58 17.13 -3.74
CA ILE A 175 -3.92 16.06 -2.99
C ILE A 175 -4.94 15.31 -2.12
N PHE A 176 -5.75 16.04 -1.35
CA PHE A 176 -6.77 15.43 -0.51
C PHE A 176 -7.85 14.73 -1.33
N LEU A 177 -8.29 15.30 -2.46
CA LEU A 177 -9.24 14.64 -3.36
C LEU A 177 -8.70 13.26 -3.79
N GLY A 178 -7.44 13.20 -4.26
CA GLY A 178 -6.81 11.95 -4.65
C GLY A 178 -6.77 10.93 -3.52
N LEU A 179 -6.36 11.34 -2.32
CA LEU A 179 -6.27 10.46 -1.14
C LEU A 179 -7.65 10.00 -0.66
N LEU A 180 -8.66 10.86 -0.66
CA LEU A 180 -10.02 10.52 -0.23
C LEU A 180 -10.68 9.51 -1.18
N VAL A 181 -10.49 9.68 -2.50
CA VAL A 181 -10.97 8.71 -3.49
C VAL A 181 -10.27 7.38 -3.31
N LYS A 182 -8.95 7.40 -3.12
CA LYS A 182 -8.13 6.21 -2.87
C LYS A 182 -8.55 5.47 -1.60
N GLY A 183 -8.82 6.21 -0.53
CA GLY A 183 -9.29 5.68 0.76
C GLY A 183 -10.76 5.22 0.74
N GLY A 184 -11.46 5.37 -0.39
CA GLY A 184 -12.86 4.97 -0.51
C GLY A 184 -13.82 5.76 0.37
N ILE A 185 -13.48 7.01 0.67
CA ILE A 185 -14.27 7.85 1.59
C ILE A 185 -15.41 8.53 0.84
N PHE A 186 -16.63 8.44 1.39
CA PHE A 186 -17.85 9.10 0.94
C PHE A 186 -18.27 8.68 -0.49
N VAL A 187 -18.76 9.59 -1.32
CA VAL A 187 -19.31 9.31 -2.68
C VAL A 187 -18.30 8.61 -3.59
N SER A 188 -17.02 8.87 -3.41
CA SER A 188 -15.96 8.23 -4.16
C SER A 188 -15.71 6.76 -3.77
N GLY A 189 -16.29 6.30 -2.64
CA GLY A 189 -16.19 4.92 -2.15
C GLY A 189 -17.16 3.92 -2.79
N LEU A 190 -17.91 4.30 -3.81
CA LEU A 190 -18.85 3.39 -4.50
C LEU A 190 -18.21 2.17 -5.17
N TRP A 191 -16.88 2.19 -5.37
CA TRP A 191 -16.12 1.02 -5.85
C TRP A 191 -15.93 -0.03 -4.75
N LEU A 192 -15.90 0.38 -3.47
CA LEU A 192 -15.54 -0.45 -2.32
C LEU A 192 -16.51 -1.66 -2.13
N PRO A 193 -17.84 -1.49 -2.07
CA PRO A 193 -18.76 -2.60 -1.86
C PRO A 193 -18.65 -3.68 -2.94
N LEU A 194 -18.41 -3.29 -4.19
CA LEU A 194 -18.26 -4.24 -5.30
C LEU A 194 -16.99 -5.06 -5.18
N THR A 195 -15.87 -4.43 -4.82
CA THR A 195 -14.59 -5.13 -4.65
C THR A 195 -14.64 -6.11 -3.49
N HIS A 196 -15.28 -5.72 -2.37
CA HIS A 196 -15.43 -6.60 -1.21
C HIS A 196 -16.40 -7.77 -1.46
N SER A 197 -17.47 -7.57 -2.23
CA SER A 197 -18.44 -8.63 -2.51
C SER A 197 -17.93 -9.70 -3.48
N GLU A 198 -16.98 -9.34 -4.35
CA GLU A 198 -16.45 -10.24 -5.39
C GLU A 198 -15.10 -10.86 -4.99
N SER A 199 -14.50 -10.43 -3.89
CA SER A 199 -13.26 -11.03 -3.42
C SER A 199 -13.51 -12.43 -2.84
N GLU A 200 -12.81 -13.41 -3.36
CA GLU A 200 -12.90 -14.82 -2.90
C GLU A 200 -12.29 -15.04 -1.51
N SER A 201 -11.63 -14.06 -0.97
CA SER A 201 -10.78 -14.25 0.20
C SER A 201 -10.76 -13.00 1.06
N PRO A 202 -10.81 -13.14 2.40
CA PRO A 202 -10.64 -12.03 3.34
C PRO A 202 -9.33 -11.26 3.15
N ALA A 203 -8.38 -11.83 2.41
CA ALA A 203 -7.12 -11.14 2.07
C ALA A 203 -7.31 -9.92 1.17
N VAL A 204 -8.47 -9.80 0.53
CA VAL A 204 -8.79 -8.75 -0.44
C VAL A 204 -9.98 -7.92 0.01
N SER A 205 -10.78 -8.43 0.90
CA SER A 205 -11.87 -7.72 1.58
C SER A 205 -11.38 -7.04 2.84
#